data_ee6dbe37fa7788c81bffe5bd2ea10e31
#
_entry.id   ee6dbe37fa7788c81bffe5bd2ea10e31
#
_cell.length_a   1.000
_cell.length_b   1.000
_cell.length_c   1.000
_cell.angle_alpha   90.00
_cell.angle_beta   90.00
_cell.angle_gamma   90.00
#
_symmetry.space_group_name_H-M   'P 1'
#
loop_
_entity.id
_entity.type
_entity.pdbx_description
1 polymer ?
#
loop_
_entity_poly.entity_id
_entity_poly.type
_entity_poly.pdbx_seq_one_letter_code
_entity_poly.pdbx_strand_id
1 'polypeptide(L)'
;FENMGILYCQMEAIGKADEFEGPFKVAGISNIIAGVFGTSPTIVAAENFSGISQGAKSKVAAFTSAILFLLSIFLIPVLKLIPNGVISSVLIFVGILMIQTFFDIEREDSIDSIAMIIIIVMIPFTYNIVNGISLGFIAYTVLKVLTGKYKDVSPSMYVLTALFILSFIMNISMGIIH
;
A
#
# COMPACT_ATOMS: atom_id res chain seq x y z
N PHE A 1 0.94 -1.27 -8.91
CA PHE A 1 2.11 -1.26 -8.01
C PHE A 1 1.70 -1.32 -6.55
N GLU A 2 0.77 -0.47 -6.11
CA GLU A 2 0.25 -0.46 -4.73
C GLU A 2 -0.31 -1.85 -4.35
N ASN A 3 -1.19 -2.39 -5.16
CA ASN A 3 -1.77 -3.71 -4.93
C ASN A 3 -0.71 -4.83 -4.87
N MET A 4 0.28 -4.78 -5.75
CA MET A 4 1.38 -5.74 -5.78
C MET A 4 2.23 -5.65 -4.50
N GLY A 5 2.56 -4.43 -4.06
CA GLY A 5 3.34 -4.21 -2.83
C GLY A 5 2.60 -4.70 -1.59
N ILE A 6 1.34 -4.29 -1.40
CA ILE A 6 0.53 -4.72 -0.24
C ILE A 6 0.34 -6.23 -0.22
N LEU A 7 0.04 -6.84 -1.38
CA LEU A 7 -0.15 -8.28 -1.48
C LEU A 7 1.13 -9.04 -1.13
N TYR A 8 2.28 -8.59 -1.66
CA TYR A 8 3.58 -9.21 -1.35
C TYR A 8 3.87 -9.17 0.15
N CYS A 9 3.76 -8.00 0.77
CA CYS A 9 3.98 -7.86 2.21
C CYS A 9 3.01 -8.72 3.04
N GLN A 10 1.75 -8.86 2.61
CA GLN A 10 0.79 -9.75 3.30
C GLN A 10 1.18 -11.22 3.16
N MET A 11 1.63 -11.65 1.98
CA MET A 11 2.10 -13.01 1.75
C MET A 11 3.35 -13.32 2.58
N GLU A 12 4.27 -12.37 2.69
CA GLU A 12 5.43 -12.46 3.57
C GLU A 12 5.04 -12.57 5.05
N ALA A 13 4.12 -11.74 5.51
CA ALA A 13 3.63 -11.75 6.90
C ALA A 13 2.95 -13.07 7.31
N ILE A 14 2.37 -13.80 6.35
CA ILE A 14 1.83 -15.15 6.61
C ILE A 14 2.85 -16.27 6.37
N GLY A 15 4.09 -15.94 5.96
CA GLY A 15 5.16 -16.90 5.69
C GLY A 15 5.00 -17.67 4.37
N LYS A 16 4.38 -17.06 3.36
CA LYS A 16 4.08 -17.67 2.06
C LYS A 16 4.48 -16.78 0.88
N ALA A 17 5.59 -16.06 1.01
CA ALA A 17 6.09 -15.17 -0.06
C ALA A 17 6.32 -15.92 -1.38
N ASP A 18 6.76 -17.18 -1.33
CA ASP A 18 7.01 -18.00 -2.51
C ASP A 18 5.72 -18.34 -3.30
N GLU A 19 4.56 -18.29 -2.66
CA GLU A 19 3.25 -18.58 -3.29
C GLU A 19 2.59 -17.31 -3.88
N PHE A 20 3.33 -16.22 -4.07
CA PHE A 20 2.81 -14.89 -4.48
C PHE A 20 2.05 -14.90 -5.81
N GLU A 21 2.48 -15.71 -6.79
CA GLU A 21 1.88 -15.70 -8.13
C GLU A 21 0.38 -16.05 -8.14
N GLY A 22 -0.04 -16.97 -7.30
CA GLY A 22 -1.43 -17.40 -7.23
C GLY A 22 -2.38 -16.26 -6.84
N PRO A 23 -2.20 -15.66 -5.65
CA PRO A 23 -2.98 -14.51 -5.20
C PRO A 23 -2.90 -13.31 -6.15
N PHE A 24 -1.74 -13.06 -6.78
CA PHE A 24 -1.59 -11.98 -7.74
C PHE A 24 -2.45 -12.19 -9.00
N LYS A 25 -2.52 -13.43 -9.54
CA LYS A 25 -3.41 -13.78 -10.65
C LYS A 25 -4.88 -13.59 -10.27
N VAL A 26 -5.26 -13.97 -9.05
CA VAL A 26 -6.64 -13.79 -8.53
C VAL A 26 -6.98 -12.30 -8.42
N ALA A 27 -6.06 -11.48 -7.93
CA ALA A 27 -6.25 -10.02 -7.88
C ALA A 27 -6.45 -9.42 -9.29
N GLY A 28 -5.70 -9.91 -10.29
CA GLY A 28 -5.88 -9.53 -11.69
C GLY A 28 -7.27 -9.88 -12.22
N ILE A 29 -7.74 -11.10 -11.97
CA ILE A 29 -9.09 -11.57 -12.36
C ILE A 29 -10.17 -10.72 -11.68
N SER A 30 -10.02 -10.44 -10.39
CA SER A 30 -10.94 -9.56 -9.64
C SER A 30 -11.06 -8.18 -10.28
N ASN A 31 -9.96 -7.61 -10.75
CA ASN A 31 -9.96 -6.32 -11.43
C ASN A 31 -10.66 -6.36 -12.80
N ILE A 32 -10.53 -7.46 -13.54
CA ILE A 32 -11.27 -7.66 -14.79
C ILE A 32 -12.77 -7.71 -14.51
N ILE A 33 -13.18 -8.49 -13.49
CA ILE A 33 -14.57 -8.59 -13.07
C ILE A 33 -15.10 -7.21 -12.63
N ALA A 34 -14.35 -6.48 -11.80
CA ALA A 34 -14.71 -5.13 -11.37
C ALA A 34 -14.93 -4.18 -12.57
N GLY A 35 -14.07 -4.26 -13.59
CA GLY A 35 -14.22 -3.49 -14.82
C GLY A 35 -15.50 -3.83 -15.59
N VAL A 36 -15.88 -5.11 -15.67
CA VAL A 36 -17.13 -5.55 -16.31
C VAL A 36 -18.36 -5.00 -15.57
N PHE A 37 -18.31 -4.99 -14.23
CA PHE A 37 -19.39 -4.41 -13.41
C PHE A 37 -19.36 -2.89 -13.31
N GLY A 38 -18.37 -2.21 -13.91
CA GLY A 38 -18.23 -0.75 -13.87
C GLY A 38 -17.90 -0.20 -12.48
N THR A 39 -17.26 -1.01 -11.62
CA THR A 39 -16.81 -0.59 -10.29
C THR A 39 -15.35 -0.14 -10.30
N SER A 40 -14.91 0.52 -9.23
CA SER A 40 -13.50 0.85 -9.05
C SER A 40 -12.63 -0.41 -9.03
N PRO A 41 -11.35 -0.32 -9.45
CA PRO A 41 -10.39 -1.42 -9.31
C PRO A 41 -10.35 -1.94 -7.88
N THR A 42 -10.30 -3.26 -7.73
CA THR A 42 -10.16 -3.90 -6.42
C THR A 42 -8.68 -4.01 -6.06
N ILE A 43 -8.32 -3.46 -4.92
CA ILE A 43 -6.99 -3.60 -4.32
C ILE A 43 -7.09 -4.36 -3.00
N VAL A 44 -6.02 -5.04 -2.65
CA VAL A 44 -5.92 -5.71 -1.35
C VAL A 44 -5.85 -4.64 -0.26
N ALA A 45 -6.72 -4.75 0.74
CA ALA A 45 -6.78 -3.79 1.82
C ALA A 45 -5.56 -3.91 2.74
N ALA A 46 -4.89 -2.79 3.01
CA ALA A 46 -3.76 -2.74 3.93
C ALA A 46 -4.19 -3.06 5.38
N GLU A 47 -5.44 -2.77 5.72
CA GLU A 47 -6.04 -3.05 7.03
C GLU A 47 -6.04 -4.55 7.38
N ASN A 48 -5.91 -5.43 6.40
CA ASN A 48 -5.78 -6.88 6.63
C ASN A 48 -4.54 -7.24 7.48
N PHE A 49 -3.50 -6.39 7.50
CA PHE A 49 -2.35 -6.59 8.39
C PHE A 49 -2.75 -6.65 9.86
N SER A 50 -3.73 -5.85 10.27
CA SER A 50 -4.27 -5.90 11.62
C SER A 50 -4.86 -7.29 11.96
N GLY A 51 -5.55 -7.91 11.03
CA GLY A 51 -6.06 -9.27 11.19
C GLY A 51 -4.95 -10.33 11.17
N ILE A 52 -3.98 -10.18 10.27
CA ILE A 52 -2.83 -11.10 10.14
C ILE A 52 -1.99 -11.10 11.42
N SER A 53 -1.70 -9.93 11.98
CA SER A 53 -0.95 -9.79 13.23
C SER A 53 -1.66 -10.44 14.43
N GLN A 54 -2.98 -10.50 14.40
CA GLN A 54 -3.81 -11.19 15.40
C GLN A 54 -4.04 -12.68 15.11
N GLY A 55 -3.37 -13.23 14.10
CA GLY A 55 -3.42 -14.65 13.77
C GLY A 55 -4.41 -15.05 12.68
N ALA A 56 -5.06 -14.11 12.00
CA ALA A 56 -6.00 -14.39 10.89
C ALA A 56 -5.25 -14.78 9.60
N LYS A 57 -4.57 -15.93 9.63
CA LYS A 57 -3.73 -16.44 8.52
C LYS A 57 -4.43 -17.51 7.67
N SER A 58 -5.70 -17.78 7.90
CA SER A 58 -6.44 -18.84 7.24
C SER A 58 -7.44 -18.34 6.22
N LYS A 59 -7.80 -19.21 5.26
CA LYS A 59 -8.87 -18.93 4.28
C LYS A 59 -10.23 -18.65 4.94
N VAL A 60 -10.45 -19.19 6.15
CA VAL A 60 -11.68 -18.97 6.92
C VAL A 60 -11.83 -17.50 7.29
N ALA A 61 -10.75 -16.81 7.68
CA ALA A 61 -10.79 -15.39 8.01
C ALA A 61 -11.25 -14.54 6.80
N ALA A 62 -10.68 -14.81 5.62
CA ALA A 62 -11.06 -14.11 4.40
C ALA A 62 -12.53 -14.39 4.01
N PHE A 63 -13.00 -15.63 4.14
CA PHE A 63 -14.38 -16.00 3.84
C PHE A 63 -15.37 -15.36 4.81
N THR A 64 -15.03 -15.32 6.10
CA THR A 64 -15.85 -14.65 7.13
C THR A 64 -15.95 -13.15 6.83
N SER A 65 -14.84 -12.50 6.48
CA SER A 65 -14.85 -11.09 6.10
C SER A 65 -15.74 -10.84 4.88
N ALA A 66 -15.67 -11.70 3.85
CA ALA A 66 -16.51 -11.58 2.66
C ALA A 66 -18.02 -11.67 3.02
N ILE A 67 -18.41 -12.61 3.88
CA ILE A 67 -19.79 -12.74 4.35
C ILE A 67 -20.21 -11.49 5.13
N LEU A 68 -19.36 -10.98 6.03
CA LEU A 68 -19.67 -9.79 6.80
C LEU A 68 -19.83 -8.55 5.91
N PHE A 69 -19.02 -8.42 4.85
CA PHE A 69 -19.21 -7.36 3.86
C PHE A 69 -20.53 -7.50 3.10
N LEU A 70 -20.93 -8.71 2.70
CA LEU A 70 -22.24 -8.92 2.09
C LEU A 70 -23.40 -8.57 3.03
N LEU A 71 -23.31 -8.94 4.30
CA LEU A 71 -24.31 -8.58 5.31
C LEU A 71 -24.34 -7.08 5.58
N SER A 72 -23.20 -6.39 5.47
CA SER A 72 -23.12 -4.95 5.69
C SER A 72 -23.94 -4.13 4.67
N ILE A 73 -24.28 -4.69 3.52
CA ILE A 73 -25.16 -4.06 2.53
C ILE A 73 -26.51 -3.71 3.15
N PHE A 74 -27.05 -4.59 3.98
CA PHE A 74 -28.32 -4.35 4.70
C PHE A 74 -28.18 -3.31 5.81
N LEU A 75 -26.94 -3.07 6.28
CA LEU A 75 -26.65 -2.11 7.35
C LEU A 75 -26.27 -0.72 6.81
N ILE A 76 -26.24 -0.51 5.49
CA ILE A 76 -25.89 0.80 4.90
C ILE A 76 -26.66 1.97 5.50
N PRO A 77 -27.99 1.89 5.76
CA PRO A 77 -28.70 3.00 6.38
C PRO A 77 -28.20 3.34 7.78
N VAL A 78 -27.78 2.32 8.54
CA VAL A 78 -27.22 2.49 9.89
C VAL A 78 -25.80 3.04 9.83
N LEU A 79 -24.99 2.57 8.88
CA LEU A 79 -23.62 3.03 8.69
C LEU A 79 -23.55 4.53 8.39
N LYS A 80 -24.55 5.08 7.68
CA LYS A 80 -24.66 6.53 7.39
C LYS A 80 -24.87 7.39 8.64
N LEU A 81 -25.27 6.80 9.75
CA LEU A 81 -25.45 7.51 11.03
C LEU A 81 -24.14 7.62 11.81
N ILE A 82 -23.07 6.90 11.40
CA ILE A 82 -21.79 6.93 12.09
C ILE A 82 -21.09 8.25 11.80
N PRO A 83 -20.77 9.06 12.83
CA PRO A 83 -20.03 10.31 12.64
C PRO A 83 -18.62 10.04 12.14
N ASN A 84 -18.08 10.93 11.29
CA ASN A 84 -16.72 10.84 10.78
C ASN A 84 -15.66 10.74 11.90
N GLY A 85 -15.90 11.34 13.05
CA GLY A 85 -14.98 11.24 14.19
C GLY A 85 -14.78 9.82 14.70
N VAL A 86 -15.83 8.98 14.67
CA VAL A 86 -15.72 7.56 15.06
C VAL A 86 -14.87 6.79 14.04
N ILE A 87 -15.10 7.04 12.76
CA ILE A 87 -14.33 6.41 11.67
C ILE A 87 -12.85 6.79 11.80
N SER A 88 -12.55 8.06 12.01
CA SER A 88 -11.17 8.54 12.20
C SER A 88 -10.48 7.89 13.40
N SER A 89 -11.20 7.69 14.51
CA SER A 89 -10.65 7.02 15.70
C SER A 89 -10.27 5.57 15.42
N VAL A 90 -11.10 4.84 14.67
CA VAL A 90 -10.81 3.45 14.25
C VAL A 90 -9.60 3.41 13.30
N LEU A 91 -9.51 4.35 12.35
CA LEU A 91 -8.37 4.42 11.44
C LEU A 91 -7.05 4.73 12.17
N ILE A 92 -7.07 5.59 13.18
CA ILE A 92 -5.90 5.85 14.04
C ILE A 92 -5.48 4.57 14.76
N PHE A 93 -6.44 3.84 15.33
CA PHE A 93 -6.14 2.58 16.02
C PHE A 93 -5.52 1.53 15.08
N VAL A 94 -6.09 1.36 13.89
CA VAL A 94 -5.53 0.47 12.85
C VAL A 94 -4.13 0.94 12.44
N GLY A 95 -3.92 2.24 12.26
CA GLY A 95 -2.61 2.82 11.96
C GLY A 95 -1.55 2.49 13.04
N ILE A 96 -1.92 2.54 14.32
CA ILE A 96 -1.03 2.15 15.43
C ILE A 96 -0.65 0.66 15.35
N LEU A 97 -1.59 -0.22 15.03
CA LEU A 97 -1.31 -1.64 14.85
C LEU A 97 -0.38 -1.89 13.66
N MET A 98 -0.53 -1.13 12.58
CA MET A 98 0.33 -1.26 11.40
C MET A 98 1.75 -0.70 11.63
N ILE A 99 1.92 0.30 12.50
CA ILE A 99 3.24 0.83 12.87
C ILE A 99 4.15 -0.25 13.46
N GLN A 100 3.60 -1.24 14.15
CA GLN A 100 4.39 -2.35 14.71
C GLN A 100 5.15 -3.11 13.61
N THR A 101 4.50 -3.36 12.48
CA THR A 101 5.14 -4.02 11.32
C THR A 101 6.31 -3.21 10.76
N PHE A 102 6.27 -1.89 10.89
CA PHE A 102 7.38 -1.03 10.45
C PHE A 102 8.66 -1.22 11.30
N PHE A 103 8.53 -1.53 12.58
CA PHE A 103 9.68 -1.78 13.45
C PHE A 103 10.30 -3.16 13.24
N ASP A 104 9.56 -4.11 12.67
CA ASP A 104 10.01 -5.47 12.39
C ASP A 104 10.81 -5.56 11.07
N ILE A 105 10.83 -4.50 10.25
CA ILE A 105 11.60 -4.48 9.00
C ILE A 105 13.09 -4.41 9.30
N GLU A 106 13.84 -5.42 8.88
CA GLU A 106 15.29 -5.42 8.91
C GLU A 106 15.82 -4.31 7.98
N ARG A 107 16.63 -3.42 8.54
CA ARG A 107 17.20 -2.27 7.84
C ARG A 107 18.65 -2.58 7.52
N GLU A 108 18.91 -2.95 6.31
CA GLU A 108 20.27 -3.26 5.85
C GLU A 108 21.15 -2.00 5.74
N ASP A 109 20.55 -0.83 5.46
CA ASP A 109 21.31 0.40 5.22
C ASP A 109 20.59 1.64 5.78
N SER A 110 21.37 2.63 6.22
CA SER A 110 20.85 3.93 6.67
C SER A 110 20.06 4.65 5.58
N ILE A 111 20.38 4.43 4.30
CA ILE A 111 19.69 5.04 3.17
C ILE A 111 18.26 4.51 3.06
N ASP A 112 18.06 3.21 3.29
CA ASP A 112 16.75 2.57 3.26
C ASP A 112 15.85 3.18 4.35
N SER A 113 16.42 3.39 5.55
CA SER A 113 15.72 4.04 6.65
C SER A 113 15.31 5.48 6.33
N ILE A 114 16.19 6.26 5.70
CA ILE A 114 15.89 7.64 5.29
C ILE A 114 14.76 7.65 4.24
N ALA A 115 14.84 6.79 3.24
CA ALA A 115 13.80 6.68 2.21
C ALA A 115 12.43 6.32 2.81
N MET A 116 12.40 5.36 3.75
CA MET A 116 11.18 4.99 4.47
C MET A 116 10.59 6.15 5.26
N ILE A 117 11.41 6.91 5.97
CA ILE A 117 10.96 8.09 6.72
C ILE A 117 10.37 9.13 5.76
N ILE A 118 11.00 9.34 4.61
CA ILE A 118 10.48 10.27 3.59
C ILE A 118 9.10 9.80 3.11
N ILE A 119 8.91 8.52 2.82
CA ILE A 119 7.60 7.98 2.40
C ILE A 119 6.55 8.27 3.48
N ILE A 120 6.83 7.89 4.74
CA ILE A 120 5.88 8.03 5.86
C ILE A 120 5.49 9.49 6.07
N VAL A 121 6.44 10.41 5.99
CA VAL A 121 6.20 11.83 6.18
C VAL A 121 5.46 12.43 4.99
N MET A 122 5.85 12.07 3.76
CA MET A 122 5.33 12.71 2.56
C MET A 122 3.92 12.24 2.17
N ILE A 123 3.49 11.03 2.55
CA ILE A 123 2.12 10.58 2.28
C ILE A 123 1.08 11.52 2.91
N PRO A 124 1.10 11.81 4.22
CA PRO A 124 0.15 12.75 4.82
C PRO A 124 0.33 14.20 4.33
N PHE A 125 1.55 14.64 4.04
CA PHE A 125 1.79 16.00 3.53
C PHE A 125 1.25 16.22 2.12
N THR A 126 1.29 15.22 1.27
CA THR A 126 0.79 15.29 -0.11
C THR A 126 -0.68 14.88 -0.25
N TYR A 127 -1.30 14.36 0.82
CA TYR A 127 -2.62 13.74 0.80
C TYR A 127 -2.77 12.68 -0.30
N ASN A 128 -1.66 12.10 -0.76
CA ASN A 128 -1.64 11.17 -1.88
C ASN A 128 -0.55 10.11 -1.66
N ILE A 129 -0.96 8.85 -1.58
CA ILE A 129 -0.07 7.71 -1.37
C ILE A 129 0.95 7.60 -2.50
N VAL A 130 0.51 7.78 -3.76
CA VAL A 130 1.39 7.68 -4.93
C VAL A 130 2.48 8.74 -4.89
N ASN A 131 2.15 9.99 -4.55
CA ASN A 131 3.11 11.07 -4.45
C ASN A 131 4.14 10.80 -3.33
N GLY A 132 3.68 10.33 -2.18
CA GLY A 132 4.57 10.00 -1.06
C GLY A 132 5.54 8.87 -1.39
N ILE A 133 5.03 7.80 -1.98
CA ILE A 133 5.86 6.66 -2.43
C ILE A 133 6.85 7.13 -3.52
N SER A 134 6.40 7.90 -4.50
CA SER A 134 7.25 8.41 -5.59
C SER A 134 8.42 9.24 -5.07
N LEU A 135 8.17 10.12 -4.10
CA LEU A 135 9.22 10.93 -3.47
C LEU A 135 10.23 10.06 -2.70
N GLY A 136 9.75 9.02 -2.02
CA GLY A 136 10.63 8.06 -1.36
C GLY A 136 11.53 7.29 -2.34
N PHE A 137 10.99 6.82 -3.47
CA PHE A 137 11.76 6.14 -4.51
C PHE A 137 12.80 7.08 -5.15
N ILE A 138 12.43 8.32 -5.42
CA ILE A 138 13.35 9.32 -5.95
C ILE A 138 14.47 9.58 -4.93
N ALA A 139 14.11 9.80 -3.65
CA ALA A 139 15.09 10.04 -2.60
C ALA A 139 16.04 8.85 -2.40
N TYR A 140 15.51 7.62 -2.38
CA TYR A 140 16.30 6.40 -2.30
C TYR A 140 17.33 6.32 -3.44
N THR A 141 16.87 6.47 -4.68
CA THR A 141 17.74 6.37 -5.87
C THR A 141 18.80 7.45 -5.85
N VAL A 142 18.42 8.70 -5.54
CA VAL A 142 19.35 9.82 -5.48
C VAL A 142 20.39 9.61 -4.38
N LEU A 143 19.99 9.19 -3.19
CA LEU A 143 20.91 8.93 -2.06
C LEU A 143 21.88 7.79 -2.37
N LYS A 144 21.40 6.69 -2.96
CA LYS A 144 22.28 5.57 -3.36
C LYS A 144 23.31 6.00 -4.41
N VAL A 145 22.91 6.82 -5.38
CA VAL A 145 23.83 7.37 -6.39
C VAL A 145 24.85 8.31 -5.76
N LEU A 146 24.41 9.24 -4.92
CA LEU A 146 25.30 10.23 -4.26
C LEU A 146 26.30 9.58 -3.30
N THR A 147 25.94 8.47 -2.67
CA THR A 147 26.82 7.70 -1.76
C THR A 147 27.72 6.69 -2.49
N GLY A 148 27.68 6.66 -3.83
CA GLY A 148 28.51 5.76 -4.63
C GLY A 148 28.00 4.31 -4.68
N LYS A 149 26.86 4.02 -4.07
CA LYS A 149 26.23 2.67 -4.04
C LYS A 149 25.30 2.43 -5.25
N TYR A 150 25.62 3.02 -6.40
CA TYR A 150 24.76 2.94 -7.60
C TYR A 150 24.58 1.51 -8.14
N LYS A 151 25.48 0.58 -7.80
CA LYS A 151 25.40 -0.84 -8.21
C LYS A 151 24.36 -1.62 -7.42
N ASP A 152 23.98 -1.16 -6.24
CA ASP A 152 22.99 -1.80 -5.38
C ASP A 152 21.56 -1.43 -5.80
N VAL A 153 21.43 -0.49 -6.74
CA VAL A 153 20.12 -0.07 -7.29
C VAL A 153 19.81 -0.90 -8.53
N SER A 154 18.68 -1.62 -8.49
CA SER A 154 18.26 -2.43 -9.63
C SER A 154 17.93 -1.55 -10.86
N PRO A 155 18.15 -2.03 -12.08
CA PRO A 155 17.82 -1.28 -13.31
C PRO A 155 16.34 -0.86 -13.37
N SER A 156 15.45 -1.70 -12.88
CA SER A 156 14.01 -1.39 -12.78
C SER A 156 13.72 -0.18 -11.88
N MET A 157 14.52 0.02 -10.83
CA MET A 157 14.40 1.15 -9.93
C MET A 157 14.71 2.48 -10.61
N TYR A 158 15.74 2.51 -11.47
CA TYR A 158 16.06 3.69 -12.28
C TYR A 158 14.93 4.05 -13.24
N VAL A 159 14.33 3.03 -13.90
CA VAL A 159 13.19 3.23 -14.81
C VAL A 159 11.98 3.80 -14.03
N LEU A 160 11.66 3.22 -12.89
CA LEU A 160 10.56 3.71 -12.04
C LEU A 160 10.81 5.15 -11.56
N THR A 161 12.01 5.45 -11.11
CA THR A 161 12.37 6.81 -10.68
C THR A 161 12.23 7.81 -11.82
N ALA A 162 12.67 7.47 -13.02
CA ALA A 162 12.52 8.32 -14.20
C ALA A 162 11.04 8.54 -14.55
N LEU A 163 10.20 7.50 -14.47
CA LEU A 163 8.75 7.62 -14.70
C LEU A 163 8.08 8.50 -13.65
N PHE A 164 8.47 8.41 -12.38
CA PHE A 164 7.93 9.26 -11.32
C PHE A 164 8.34 10.72 -11.50
N ILE A 165 9.58 10.99 -11.85
CA ILE A 165 10.05 12.35 -12.16
C ILE A 165 9.26 12.92 -13.35
N LEU A 166 9.09 12.14 -14.43
CA LEU A 166 8.31 12.54 -15.58
C LEU A 166 6.85 12.84 -15.20
N SER A 167 6.24 12.01 -14.39
CA SER A 167 4.89 12.21 -13.86
C SER A 167 4.76 13.51 -13.08
N PHE A 168 5.72 13.84 -12.22
CA PHE A 168 5.73 15.11 -11.49
C PHE A 168 5.86 16.31 -12.43
N ILE A 169 6.77 16.26 -13.41
CA ILE A 169 6.94 17.32 -14.40
C ILE A 169 5.65 17.54 -15.19
N MET A 170 4.99 16.47 -15.63
CA MET A 170 3.72 16.56 -16.34
C MET A 170 2.60 17.16 -15.47
N ASN A 171 2.50 16.74 -14.20
CA ASN A 171 1.51 17.28 -13.28
C ASN A 171 1.72 18.78 -13.02
N ILE A 172 2.97 19.22 -12.85
CA ILE A 172 3.30 20.64 -12.71
C ILE A 172 2.96 21.41 -14.00
N SER A 173 3.31 20.86 -15.16
CA SER A 173 3.08 21.50 -16.45
C SER A 173 1.58 21.62 -16.79
N MET A 174 0.76 20.66 -16.36
CA MET A 174 -0.70 20.67 -16.59
C MET A 174 -1.48 21.42 -15.49
N GLY A 175 -0.83 21.95 -14.47
CA GLY A 175 -1.48 22.70 -13.40
C GLY A 175 -2.45 21.87 -12.55
N ILE A 176 -2.29 20.54 -12.50
CA ILE A 176 -3.20 19.59 -11.83
C ILE A 176 -2.87 19.46 -10.33
N ILE A 177 -1.86 20.16 -9.84
CA ILE A 177 -1.54 20.15 -8.41
C ILE A 177 -2.52 21.11 -7.70
N HIS A 178 -3.60 20.54 -7.19
CA HIS A 178 -4.43 21.10 -6.14
C HIS A 178 -4.33 20.22 -4.91
#